data_831ceb89e15d1cb433abb48468194c4f
#
_entry.id   831ceb89e15d1cb433abb48468194c4f
#
_cell.length_a   1.000
_cell.length_b   1.000
_cell.length_c   1.000
_cell.angle_alpha   90.00
_cell.angle_beta   90.00
_cell.angle_gamma   90.00
#
_symmetry.space_group_name_H-M   'P 1'
#
loop_
_entity.id
_entity.type
_entity.pdbx_description
1 polymer ?
#
loop_
_entity_poly.entity_id
_entity_poly.type
_entity_poly.pdbx_seq_one_letter_code
_entity_poly.pdbx_strand_id
1 'polypeptide(L)'
;MVTLILTLNIQDKIYLCLQKRKDEEGAMDDSTLIEQIQLGSKNAFKQMFIKFYSPLCEYASQYVSDEDAEELIQELMLFIWENRNSLFVEISLKSYLFMAVKHRCLNAIKRQLYHERVHSLIYDKIKDQFENPDTYFVNELTENITKAIEELPENYRETFKLSRFG
;
A
#
# COMPACT_ATOMS: atom_id res chain seq x y z
N MET A 1 -9.33 13.31 -14.98
CA MET A 1 -8.69 12.29 -14.13
C MET A 1 -7.93 12.92 -12.96
N VAL A 2 -7.09 13.92 -13.19
CA VAL A 2 -6.41 14.68 -12.12
C VAL A 2 -7.40 15.24 -11.08
N THR A 3 -8.54 15.79 -11.54
CA THR A 3 -9.61 16.28 -10.68
C THR A 3 -10.26 15.19 -9.82
N LEU A 4 -10.30 13.96 -10.29
CA LEU A 4 -10.92 12.83 -9.56
C LEU A 4 -10.02 12.32 -8.43
N ILE A 5 -8.71 12.44 -8.57
CA ILE A 5 -7.72 12.06 -7.55
C ILE A 5 -7.65 13.13 -6.45
N LEU A 6 -7.78 14.42 -6.81
CA LEU A 6 -7.66 15.56 -5.90
C LEU A 6 -8.94 15.87 -5.10
N THR A 7 -10.09 15.27 -5.44
CA THR A 7 -11.39 15.56 -4.79
C THR A 7 -12.01 14.36 -4.09
N LEU A 8 -11.25 13.30 -3.80
CA LEU A 8 -11.76 12.13 -3.06
C LEU A 8 -12.12 12.53 -1.62
N ASN A 9 -13.42 12.77 -1.41
CA ASN A 9 -14.02 13.01 -0.11
C ASN A 9 -14.22 11.66 0.63
N ILE A 10 -14.46 11.70 1.93
CA ILE A 10 -14.71 10.53 2.80
C ILE A 10 -15.79 9.59 2.20
N GLN A 11 -16.79 10.16 1.52
CA GLN A 11 -17.86 9.41 0.85
C GLN A 11 -17.33 8.53 -0.28
N ASP A 12 -16.35 9.03 -1.04
CA ASP A 12 -15.72 8.28 -2.13
C ASP A 12 -14.82 7.16 -1.61
N LYS A 13 -14.20 7.34 -0.43
CA LYS A 13 -13.40 6.32 0.26
C LYS A 13 -14.26 5.13 0.69
N ILE A 14 -15.42 5.39 1.28
CA ILE A 14 -16.40 4.36 1.67
C ILE A 14 -16.89 3.61 0.43
N TYR A 15 -17.18 4.33 -0.66
CA TYR A 15 -17.60 3.72 -1.92
C TYR A 15 -16.50 2.82 -2.53
N LEU A 16 -15.25 3.26 -2.48
CA LEU A 16 -14.09 2.47 -2.93
C LEU A 16 -13.86 1.21 -2.07
N CYS A 17 -14.00 1.31 -0.75
CA CYS A 17 -13.94 0.15 0.15
C CYS A 17 -15.07 -0.85 -0.09
N LEU A 18 -16.27 -0.39 -0.43
CA LEU A 18 -17.41 -1.27 -0.73
C LEU A 18 -17.30 -1.94 -2.10
N GLN A 19 -16.64 -1.31 -3.08
CA GLN A 19 -16.34 -1.93 -4.37
C GLN A 19 -15.29 -3.05 -4.27
N LYS A 20 -14.35 -2.96 -3.31
CA LYS A 20 -13.32 -3.99 -3.06
C LYS A 20 -13.90 -5.41 -2.91
N ARG A 21 -15.13 -5.54 -2.41
CA ARG A 21 -15.83 -6.84 -2.26
C ARG A 21 -16.44 -7.40 -3.54
N LYS A 22 -16.63 -6.59 -4.58
CA LYS A 22 -17.26 -7.02 -5.83
C LYS A 22 -16.28 -7.35 -6.96
N ASP A 23 -15.04 -6.85 -6.87
CA ASP A 23 -14.07 -6.90 -7.95
C ASP A 23 -13.03 -8.03 -7.77
N GLU A 24 -13.16 -8.89 -6.74
CA GLU A 24 -12.26 -10.03 -6.52
C GLU A 24 -12.41 -11.14 -7.59
N GLU A 25 -13.49 -11.17 -8.36
CA GLU A 25 -13.72 -12.18 -9.41
C GLU A 25 -13.02 -11.92 -10.76
N GLY A 26 -12.28 -10.81 -10.89
CA GLY A 26 -11.60 -10.43 -12.14
C GLY A 26 -10.28 -9.72 -11.96
N ALA A 27 -9.56 -9.97 -10.85
CA ALA A 27 -8.30 -9.29 -10.56
C ALA A 27 -7.24 -9.64 -11.61
N MET A 28 -6.81 -8.62 -12.39
CA MET A 28 -5.67 -8.77 -13.30
C MET A 28 -4.40 -9.11 -12.49
N ASP A 29 -3.58 -9.99 -13.06
CA ASP A 29 -2.22 -10.22 -12.59
C ASP A 29 -1.40 -8.92 -12.60
N ASP A 30 -0.48 -8.77 -11.65
CA ASP A 30 0.31 -7.55 -11.46
C ASP A 30 1.09 -7.16 -12.73
N SER A 31 1.61 -8.13 -13.49
CA SER A 31 2.33 -7.87 -14.74
C SER A 31 1.40 -7.32 -15.83
N THR A 32 0.25 -7.95 -16.02
CA THR A 32 -0.78 -7.48 -16.96
C THR A 32 -1.31 -6.10 -16.55
N LEU A 33 -1.46 -5.85 -15.26
CA LEU A 33 -1.90 -4.57 -14.72
C LEU A 33 -0.90 -3.45 -15.06
N ILE A 34 0.40 -3.71 -14.88
CA ILE A 34 1.47 -2.77 -15.23
C ILE A 34 1.48 -2.47 -16.72
N GLU A 35 1.45 -3.50 -17.58
CA GLU A 35 1.41 -3.33 -19.04
C GLU A 35 0.22 -2.48 -19.49
N GLN A 36 -0.95 -2.75 -18.96
CA GLN A 36 -2.16 -1.99 -19.28
C GLN A 36 -2.09 -0.53 -18.79
N ILE A 37 -1.46 -0.29 -17.65
CA ILE A 37 -1.20 1.07 -17.14
C ILE A 37 -0.23 1.80 -18.07
N GLN A 38 0.84 1.17 -18.51
CA GLN A 38 1.80 1.72 -19.48
C GLN A 38 1.11 2.11 -20.78
N LEU A 39 0.17 1.29 -21.27
CA LEU A 39 -0.66 1.58 -22.43
C LEU A 39 -1.72 2.67 -22.20
N GLY A 40 -1.82 3.22 -21.00
CA GLY A 40 -2.73 4.29 -20.63
C GLY A 40 -4.15 3.85 -20.31
N SER A 41 -4.36 2.58 -19.95
CA SER A 41 -5.66 2.06 -19.53
C SER A 41 -6.10 2.69 -18.22
N LYS A 42 -7.13 3.53 -18.26
CA LYS A 42 -7.73 4.14 -17.08
C LYS A 42 -8.37 3.10 -16.16
N ASN A 43 -8.87 1.99 -16.73
CA ASN A 43 -9.48 0.92 -15.94
C ASN A 43 -8.43 0.15 -15.14
N ALA A 44 -7.30 -0.20 -15.74
CA ALA A 44 -6.19 -0.84 -15.03
C ALA A 44 -5.65 0.05 -13.91
N PHE A 45 -5.46 1.35 -14.18
CA PHE A 45 -5.05 2.29 -13.15
C PHE A 45 -6.07 2.39 -11.99
N LYS A 46 -7.37 2.41 -12.31
CA LYS A 46 -8.43 2.39 -11.30
C LYS A 46 -8.37 1.13 -10.43
N GLN A 47 -8.14 -0.04 -11.02
CA GLN A 47 -7.99 -1.30 -10.27
C GLN A 47 -6.78 -1.25 -9.34
N MET A 48 -5.62 -0.79 -9.82
CA MET A 48 -4.44 -0.56 -8.97
C MET A 48 -4.76 0.39 -7.81
N PHE A 49 -5.41 1.51 -8.09
CA PHE A 49 -5.78 2.49 -7.08
C PHE A 49 -6.68 1.88 -6.00
N ILE A 50 -7.75 1.20 -6.38
CA ILE A 50 -8.69 0.55 -5.44
C ILE A 50 -7.98 -0.51 -4.59
N LYS A 51 -7.11 -1.31 -5.21
CA LYS A 51 -6.39 -2.39 -4.55
C LYS A 51 -5.39 -1.87 -3.51
N PHE A 52 -4.67 -0.79 -3.81
CA PHE A 52 -3.51 -0.37 -3.01
C PHE A 52 -3.70 0.91 -2.19
N TYR A 53 -4.68 1.77 -2.49
CA TYR A 53 -4.82 3.06 -1.82
C TYR A 53 -4.93 2.95 -0.30
N SER A 54 -5.90 2.18 0.20
CA SER A 54 -6.13 2.03 1.65
C SER A 54 -4.94 1.40 2.38
N PRO A 55 -4.37 0.25 1.92
CA PRO A 55 -3.18 -0.32 2.56
C PRO A 55 -1.96 0.62 2.55
N LEU A 56 -1.78 1.42 1.50
CA LEU A 56 -0.67 2.37 1.45
C LEU A 56 -0.87 3.56 2.41
N CYS A 57 -2.10 4.08 2.54
CA CYS A 57 -2.42 5.10 3.53
C CYS A 57 -2.19 4.57 4.95
N GLU A 58 -2.68 3.38 5.26
CA GLU A 58 -2.50 2.74 6.57
C GLU A 58 -1.01 2.53 6.91
N TYR A 59 -0.20 2.15 5.94
CA TYR A 59 1.25 2.05 6.13
C TYR A 59 1.89 3.42 6.37
N ALA A 60 1.52 4.45 5.60
CA ALA A 60 2.07 5.79 5.74
C ALA A 60 1.68 6.46 7.07
N SER A 61 0.44 6.25 7.56
CA SER A 61 -0.07 6.82 8.81
C SER A 61 0.68 6.34 10.07
N GLN A 62 1.48 5.30 9.97
CA GLN A 62 2.37 4.88 11.07
C GLN A 62 3.51 5.88 11.30
N TYR A 63 3.81 6.75 10.34
CA TYR A 63 5.00 7.61 10.31
C TYR A 63 4.70 9.09 10.13
N VAL A 64 3.57 9.43 9.53
CA VAL A 64 3.12 10.81 9.28
C VAL A 64 1.65 10.94 9.72
N SER A 65 1.12 12.16 9.75
CA SER A 65 -0.31 12.36 10.03
C SER A 65 -1.19 11.70 8.96
N ASP A 66 -2.45 11.38 9.30
CA ASP A 66 -3.38 10.78 8.33
C ASP A 66 -3.60 11.69 7.11
N GLU A 67 -3.64 13.01 7.32
CA GLU A 67 -3.78 14.01 6.25
C GLU A 67 -2.56 13.98 5.31
N ASP A 68 -1.35 13.99 5.88
CA ASP A 68 -0.11 13.92 5.11
C ASP A 68 0.01 12.56 4.38
N ALA A 69 -0.39 11.46 5.02
CA ALA A 69 -0.38 10.14 4.43
C ALA A 69 -1.25 10.10 3.17
N GLU A 70 -2.48 10.64 3.25
CA GLU A 70 -3.37 10.70 2.11
C GLU A 70 -2.82 11.55 0.95
N GLU A 71 -2.25 12.72 1.27
CA GLU A 71 -1.63 13.60 0.28
C GLU A 71 -0.46 12.91 -0.41
N LEU A 72 0.44 12.29 0.35
CA LEU A 72 1.59 11.55 -0.19
C LEU A 72 1.17 10.40 -1.13
N ILE A 73 0.10 9.67 -0.78
CA ILE A 73 -0.39 8.60 -1.62
C ILE A 73 -1.07 9.14 -2.88
N GLN A 74 -1.83 10.22 -2.80
CA GLN A 74 -2.42 10.86 -3.98
C GLN A 74 -1.34 11.37 -4.94
N GLU A 75 -0.29 12.03 -4.42
CA GLU A 75 0.87 12.46 -5.21
C GLU A 75 1.59 11.27 -5.86
N LEU A 76 1.76 10.15 -5.12
CA LEU A 76 2.36 8.94 -5.68
C LEU A 76 1.54 8.39 -6.84
N MET A 77 0.23 8.29 -6.68
CA MET A 77 -0.66 7.78 -7.72
C MET A 77 -0.65 8.69 -8.97
N LEU A 78 -0.64 10.00 -8.76
CA LEU A 78 -0.51 10.95 -9.87
C LEU A 78 0.83 10.79 -10.59
N PHE A 79 1.93 10.72 -9.83
CA PHE A 79 3.27 10.49 -10.39
C PHE A 79 3.34 9.21 -11.24
N ILE A 80 2.76 8.10 -10.76
CA ILE A 80 2.71 6.84 -11.51
C ILE A 80 1.95 7.02 -12.82
N TRP A 81 0.81 7.70 -12.79
CA TRP A 81 0.03 7.94 -13.99
C TRP A 81 0.76 8.82 -15.02
N GLU A 82 1.40 9.87 -14.57
CA GLU A 82 2.15 10.79 -15.44
C GLU A 82 3.38 10.12 -16.05
N ASN A 83 4.08 9.29 -15.26
CA ASN A 83 5.30 8.60 -15.68
C ASN A 83 5.05 7.13 -16.12
N ARG A 84 3.82 6.75 -16.42
CA ARG A 84 3.44 5.36 -16.73
C ARG A 84 4.25 4.71 -17.84
N ASN A 85 4.67 5.49 -18.83
CA ASN A 85 5.44 4.97 -19.98
C ASN A 85 6.86 4.50 -19.58
N SER A 86 7.40 5.03 -18.49
CA SER A 86 8.70 4.69 -17.92
C SER A 86 8.59 3.89 -16.63
N LEU A 87 7.38 3.41 -16.29
CA LEU A 87 7.17 2.59 -15.10
C LEU A 87 7.89 1.26 -15.26
N PHE A 88 8.93 1.05 -14.48
CA PHE A 88 9.68 -0.19 -14.44
C PHE A 88 9.56 -0.82 -13.05
N VAL A 89 9.04 -2.05 -13.00
CA VAL A 89 8.80 -2.79 -11.77
C VAL A 89 9.54 -4.12 -11.84
N GLU A 90 10.62 -4.27 -11.08
CA GLU A 90 11.51 -5.44 -11.14
C GLU A 90 10.94 -6.67 -10.42
N ILE A 91 10.30 -6.48 -9.27
CA ILE A 91 9.90 -7.59 -8.39
C ILE A 91 8.38 -7.75 -8.39
N SER A 92 7.66 -6.82 -7.76
CA SER A 92 6.20 -6.78 -7.72
C SER A 92 5.69 -5.36 -7.62
N LEU A 93 4.50 -5.11 -8.15
CA LEU A 93 3.85 -3.82 -8.05
C LEU A 93 3.64 -3.41 -6.59
N LYS A 94 3.27 -4.37 -5.74
CA LYS A 94 3.10 -4.16 -4.30
C LYS A 94 4.39 -3.64 -3.67
N SER A 95 5.50 -4.36 -3.82
CA SER A 95 6.80 -3.96 -3.26
C SER A 95 7.25 -2.59 -3.76
N TYR A 96 7.07 -2.32 -5.06
CA TYR A 96 7.39 -1.03 -5.66
C TYR A 96 6.61 0.12 -4.98
N LEU A 97 5.29 -0.04 -4.83
CA LEU A 97 4.42 0.99 -4.23
C LEU A 97 4.80 1.27 -2.77
N PHE A 98 4.97 0.24 -1.95
CA PHE A 98 5.33 0.41 -0.54
C PHE A 98 6.72 1.02 -0.36
N MET A 99 7.70 0.65 -1.19
CA MET A 99 9.02 1.30 -1.17
C MET A 99 8.93 2.77 -1.58
N ALA A 100 8.13 3.10 -2.59
CA ALA A 100 7.90 4.48 -3.00
C ALA A 100 7.25 5.32 -1.87
N VAL A 101 6.28 4.76 -1.16
CA VAL A 101 5.65 5.39 0.01
C VAL A 101 6.67 5.61 1.12
N LYS A 102 7.44 4.58 1.50
CA LYS A 102 8.51 4.70 2.49
C LYS A 102 9.44 5.87 2.19
N HIS A 103 9.93 5.98 0.95
CA HIS A 103 10.81 7.07 0.54
C HIS A 103 10.13 8.45 0.64
N ARG A 104 8.85 8.56 0.28
CA ARG A 104 8.10 9.81 0.39
C ARG A 104 7.88 10.23 1.84
N CYS A 105 7.50 9.30 2.73
CA CYS A 105 7.38 9.56 4.16
C CYS A 105 8.70 10.02 4.78
N LEU A 106 9.81 9.34 4.48
CA LEU A 106 11.14 9.74 4.96
C LEU A 106 11.52 11.15 4.49
N ASN A 107 11.20 11.51 3.24
CA ASN A 107 11.47 12.86 2.73
C ASN A 107 10.57 13.92 3.38
N ALA A 108 9.30 13.60 3.69
CA ALA A 108 8.40 14.49 4.40
C ALA A 108 8.91 14.77 5.83
N ILE A 109 9.24 13.71 6.58
CA ILE A 109 9.82 13.81 7.92
C ILE A 109 11.13 14.62 7.90
N LYS A 110 12.00 14.35 6.93
CA LYS A 110 13.24 15.11 6.79
C LYS A 110 12.99 16.60 6.57
N ARG A 111 12.02 16.95 5.71
CA ARG A 111 11.65 18.37 5.48
C ARG A 111 11.14 19.03 6.76
N GLN A 112 10.26 18.35 7.50
CA GLN A 112 9.72 18.84 8.77
C GLN A 112 10.84 19.10 9.79
N LEU A 113 11.76 18.16 9.98
CA LEU A 113 12.88 18.28 10.90
C LEU A 113 13.83 19.43 10.54
N TYR A 114 14.03 19.69 9.25
CA TYR A 114 14.80 20.86 8.80
C TYR A 114 14.13 22.20 9.16
N HIS A 115 12.81 22.27 9.03
CA HIS A 115 12.06 23.46 9.42
C HIS A 115 12.11 23.72 10.94
N GLU A 116 12.09 22.67 11.74
CA GLU A 116 12.12 22.75 13.21
C GLU A 116 13.54 22.92 13.78
N ARG A 117 14.58 23.00 12.94
CA ARG A 117 16.00 23.00 13.36
C ARG A 117 16.40 21.84 14.27
N VAL A 118 15.71 20.74 14.20
CA VAL A 118 15.94 19.53 14.98
C VAL A 118 16.96 18.62 14.29
N HIS A 119 18.01 18.24 15.02
CA HIS A 119 19.22 17.58 14.54
C HIS A 119 19.03 16.25 13.79
N SER A 120 19.97 15.95 12.89
CA SER A 120 20.14 14.70 12.14
C SER A 120 19.98 13.41 12.93
N LEU A 121 20.30 13.42 14.21
CA LEU A 121 20.20 12.26 15.11
C LEU A 121 18.77 11.72 15.28
N ILE A 122 17.75 12.57 15.17
CA ILE A 122 16.35 12.15 15.27
C ILE A 122 15.90 11.50 13.95
N TYR A 123 16.34 12.07 12.83
CA TYR A 123 16.03 11.51 11.51
C TYR A 123 16.60 10.09 11.35
N ASP A 124 17.85 9.86 11.79
CA ASP A 124 18.48 8.54 11.69
C ASP A 124 17.74 7.52 12.55
N LYS A 125 17.31 7.89 13.78
CA LYS A 125 16.49 7.02 14.62
C LYS A 125 15.14 6.68 13.99
N ILE A 126 14.45 7.65 13.40
CA ILE A 126 13.16 7.42 12.74
C ILE A 126 13.35 6.52 11.52
N LYS A 127 14.41 6.74 10.73
CA LYS A 127 14.75 5.92 9.57
C LYS A 127 14.94 4.44 9.94
N ASP A 128 15.63 4.19 11.05
CA ASP A 128 15.87 2.82 11.54
C ASP A 128 14.60 2.16 12.10
N GLN A 129 13.63 2.95 12.58
CA GLN A 129 12.34 2.47 13.06
C GLN A 129 11.36 2.15 11.93
N PHE A 130 11.63 2.63 10.71
CA PHE A 130 10.79 2.28 9.56
C PHE A 130 10.86 0.77 9.33
N GLU A 131 9.73 0.10 9.54
CA GLU A 131 9.63 -1.30 9.17
C GLU A 131 9.96 -1.49 7.68
N ASN A 132 10.76 -2.51 7.41
CA ASN A 132 10.98 -2.91 6.03
C ASN A 132 9.60 -3.29 5.44
N PRO A 133 9.25 -2.81 4.23
CA PRO A 133 8.02 -3.25 3.56
C PRO A 133 7.84 -4.77 3.53
N ASP A 134 8.94 -5.54 3.46
CA ASP A 134 8.89 -7.00 3.54
C ASP A 134 8.35 -7.49 4.89
N THR A 135 8.71 -6.84 6.00
CA THR A 135 8.18 -7.17 7.34
C THR A 135 6.69 -6.88 7.42
N TYR A 136 6.25 -5.76 6.86
CA TYR A 136 4.82 -5.44 6.78
C TYR A 136 4.04 -6.52 6.01
N PHE A 137 4.58 -6.99 4.89
CA PHE A 137 3.93 -8.05 4.10
C PHE A 137 3.92 -9.40 4.82
N VAL A 138 4.98 -9.72 5.57
CA VAL A 138 5.03 -10.94 6.40
C VAL A 138 3.97 -10.88 7.49
N ASN A 139 3.80 -9.74 8.15
CA ASN A 139 2.79 -9.56 9.19
C ASN A 139 1.37 -9.69 8.60
N GLU A 140 1.07 -9.00 7.48
CA GLU A 140 -0.22 -9.12 6.78
C GLU A 140 -0.50 -10.56 6.34
N LEU A 141 0.51 -11.26 5.80
CA LEU A 141 0.38 -12.67 5.41
C LEU A 141 0.11 -13.56 6.62
N THR A 142 0.81 -13.34 7.73
CA THR A 142 0.65 -14.09 8.97
C THR A 142 -0.75 -13.91 9.53
N GLU A 143 -1.29 -12.70 9.53
CA GLU A 143 -2.67 -12.43 9.97
C GLU A 143 -3.70 -13.14 9.08
N ASN A 144 -3.52 -13.09 7.76
CA ASN A 144 -4.42 -13.75 6.81
C ASN A 144 -4.37 -15.28 6.97
N ILE A 145 -3.18 -15.86 7.16
CA ILE A 145 -3.02 -17.30 7.44
C ILE A 145 -3.69 -17.66 8.77
N THR A 146 -3.50 -16.85 9.80
CA THR A 146 -4.11 -17.11 11.13
C THR A 146 -5.63 -17.08 11.02
N LYS A 147 -6.21 -16.10 10.36
CA LYS A 147 -7.66 -16.02 10.12
C LYS A 147 -8.17 -17.22 9.34
N ALA A 148 -7.48 -17.62 8.27
CA ALA A 148 -7.86 -18.79 7.48
C ALA A 148 -7.81 -20.10 8.31
N ILE A 149 -6.84 -20.25 9.22
CA ILE A 149 -6.75 -21.39 10.13
C ILE A 149 -7.90 -21.37 11.16
N GLU A 150 -8.27 -20.20 11.66
CA GLU A 150 -9.38 -20.03 12.61
C GLU A 150 -10.75 -20.34 11.99
N GLU A 151 -10.93 -20.11 10.69
CA GLU A 151 -12.14 -20.44 9.93
C GLU A 151 -12.29 -21.94 9.64
N LEU A 152 -11.23 -22.74 9.84
CA LEU A 152 -11.32 -24.19 9.67
C LEU A 152 -12.22 -24.82 10.75
N PRO A 153 -13.01 -25.86 10.40
CA PRO A 153 -13.71 -26.69 11.37
C PRO A 153 -12.73 -27.25 12.42
N GLU A 154 -13.18 -27.35 13.66
CA GLU A 154 -12.35 -27.63 14.84
C GLU A 154 -11.42 -28.85 14.68
N ASN A 155 -11.95 -29.94 14.16
CA ASN A 155 -11.20 -31.20 13.89
C ASN A 155 -10.04 -30.99 12.88
N TYR A 156 -10.24 -30.15 11.86
CA TYR A 156 -9.19 -29.84 10.87
C TYR A 156 -8.18 -28.87 11.44
N ARG A 157 -8.61 -27.90 12.24
CA ARG A 157 -7.77 -26.90 12.89
C ARG A 157 -6.79 -27.55 13.86
N GLU A 158 -7.26 -28.45 14.71
CA GLU A 158 -6.39 -29.16 15.64
C GLU A 158 -5.38 -30.07 14.92
N THR A 159 -5.82 -30.83 13.93
CA THR A 159 -4.94 -31.68 13.12
C THR A 159 -3.87 -30.85 12.41
N PHE A 160 -4.25 -29.69 11.85
CA PHE A 160 -3.32 -28.80 11.18
C PHE A 160 -2.29 -28.23 12.16
N LYS A 161 -2.73 -27.75 13.34
CA LYS A 161 -1.83 -27.22 14.38
C LYS A 161 -0.84 -28.28 14.87
N LEU A 162 -1.29 -29.50 15.14
CA LEU A 162 -0.42 -30.60 15.55
C LEU A 162 0.57 -31.01 14.46
N SER A 163 0.16 -31.02 13.20
CA SER A 163 1.04 -31.36 12.07
C SER A 163 2.12 -30.34 11.76
N ARG A 164 1.89 -29.07 12.08
CA ARG A 164 2.78 -27.98 11.68
C ARG A 164 3.60 -27.39 12.83
N PHE A 165 3.10 -27.44 14.04
CA PHE A 165 3.66 -26.77 15.23
C PHE A 165 3.88 -27.72 16.42
N GLY A 166 3.48 -28.99 16.32
CA GLY A 166 3.79 -30.07 17.27
C GLY A 166 5.00 -30.84 16.81
#